data_5be9380d51e44bd877b2ccaab8e51581
#
_entry.id   5be9380d51e44bd877b2ccaab8e51581
#
_cell.length_a   1.000
_cell.length_b   1.000
_cell.length_c   1.000
_cell.angle_alpha   90.00
_cell.angle_beta   90.00
_cell.angle_gamma   90.00
#
_symmetry.space_group_name_H-M   'P 1'
#
loop_
_entity.id
_entity.type
_entity.pdbx_description
1 polymer ?
#
loop_
_entity_poly.entity_id
_entity_poly.type
_entity_poly.pdbx_seq_one_letter_code
_entity_poly.pdbx_strand_id
1 'polypeptide(L)'
;EETAQLLTDVHHPYGTEINDILLSALGLTIGEWTENGKVGINLEGHGREEIIPNVNISRTVGWFTAQYPLSLQISKEDGVSSVIKTVKETVRRVPDKGVGYGILRYLSSDETEKGVTPEISFNYLGQFDNEVKTEWFEPSPYDMGRQVSEESEALYALSFSGMVTGGRFVISCSYNQEEYERSTVETQMQRFKDNLLMIIRHCTAKEEKEFTPSDFSAQDLEMDEMGDIFDMLEENLT
;
A
#
# COMPACT_ATOMS: atom_id res chain seq x y z
N GLU A 1 -16.31 5.16 12.68
CA GLU A 1 -15.26 5.43 13.68
C GLU A 1 -13.91 4.94 13.14
N GLU A 2 -13.75 3.67 12.86
CA GLU A 2 -12.48 3.07 12.38
C GLU A 2 -11.96 3.69 11.09
N THR A 3 -12.85 4.06 10.15
CA THR A 3 -12.42 4.75 8.92
C THR A 3 -11.84 6.12 9.21
N ALA A 4 -12.40 6.88 10.16
CA ALA A 4 -11.83 8.17 10.56
C ALA A 4 -10.44 7.97 11.18
N GLN A 5 -10.31 7.02 12.09
CA GLN A 5 -9.00 6.67 12.68
C GLN A 5 -7.98 6.23 11.62
N LEU A 6 -8.40 5.44 10.62
CA LEU A 6 -7.55 5.03 9.49
C LEU A 6 -7.03 6.22 8.67
N LEU A 7 -7.81 7.28 8.57
CA LEU A 7 -7.44 8.47 7.79
C LEU A 7 -6.60 9.49 8.59
N THR A 8 -6.57 9.40 9.92
CA THR A 8 -5.94 10.41 10.79
C THR A 8 -5.03 9.80 11.84
N ASP A 9 -5.58 9.17 12.86
CA ASP A 9 -4.91 8.85 14.12
C ASP A 9 -3.83 7.76 13.99
N VAL A 10 -4.04 6.78 13.10
CA VAL A 10 -3.13 5.64 12.92
C VAL A 10 -1.74 6.03 12.45
N HIS A 11 -1.60 7.22 11.85
CA HIS A 11 -0.34 7.65 11.25
C HIS A 11 0.63 8.26 12.27
N HIS A 12 0.10 8.74 13.39
CA HIS A 12 0.88 9.50 14.37
C HIS A 12 2.05 8.71 15.00
N PRO A 13 1.86 7.43 15.44
CA PRO A 13 2.92 6.73 16.17
C PRO A 13 4.15 6.38 15.32
N TYR A 14 3.95 6.14 14.02
CA TYR A 14 5.01 5.65 13.13
C TYR A 14 5.29 6.57 11.93
N GLY A 15 4.66 7.74 11.85
CA GLY A 15 4.81 8.65 10.69
C GLY A 15 4.45 7.99 9.35
N THR A 16 3.39 7.18 9.34
CA THR A 16 2.95 6.42 8.17
C THR A 16 2.04 7.22 7.24
N GLU A 17 1.88 6.71 6.03
CA GLU A 17 0.80 7.05 5.10
C GLU A 17 -0.22 5.91 5.04
N ILE A 18 -1.39 6.17 4.46
CA ILE A 18 -2.47 5.18 4.41
C ILE A 18 -2.05 3.87 3.72
N ASN A 19 -1.23 3.95 2.65
CA ASN A 19 -0.73 2.77 1.96
C ASN A 19 0.13 1.89 2.86
N ASP A 20 0.93 2.46 3.77
CA ASP A 20 1.75 1.69 4.70
C ASP A 20 0.89 0.81 5.60
N ILE A 21 -0.23 1.36 6.09
CA ILE A 21 -1.19 0.65 6.94
C ILE A 21 -1.95 -0.43 6.17
N LEU A 22 -2.45 -0.09 4.98
CA LEU A 22 -3.20 -1.04 4.15
C LEU A 22 -2.32 -2.19 3.65
N LEU A 23 -1.09 -1.89 3.24
CA LEU A 23 -0.11 -2.89 2.82
C LEU A 23 0.37 -3.76 3.99
N SER A 24 0.47 -3.21 5.20
CA SER A 24 0.74 -4.00 6.41
C SER A 24 -0.36 -5.02 6.67
N ALA A 25 -1.63 -4.61 6.59
CA ALA A 25 -2.76 -5.51 6.75
C ALA A 25 -2.81 -6.57 5.65
N LEU A 26 -2.54 -6.19 4.40
CA LEU A 26 -2.50 -7.12 3.27
C LEU A 26 -1.35 -8.11 3.40
N GLY A 27 -0.16 -7.61 3.73
CA GLY A 27 1.03 -8.43 3.89
C GLY A 27 0.87 -9.49 5.00
N LEU A 28 0.30 -9.12 6.16
CA LEU A 28 -0.06 -10.06 7.21
C LEU A 28 -1.05 -11.12 6.69
N THR A 29 -2.10 -10.69 6.00
CA THR A 29 -3.16 -11.58 5.51
C THR A 29 -2.61 -12.62 4.54
N ILE A 30 -1.83 -12.19 3.57
CA ILE A 30 -1.27 -13.08 2.55
C ILE A 30 -0.14 -13.95 3.13
N GLY A 31 0.71 -13.36 4.00
CA GLY A 31 1.78 -14.09 4.67
C GLY A 31 1.25 -15.22 5.56
N GLU A 32 0.16 -14.98 6.29
CA GLU A 32 -0.52 -16.02 7.09
C GLU A 32 -1.14 -17.11 6.22
N TRP A 33 -1.75 -16.72 5.10
CA TRP A 33 -2.43 -17.66 4.19
C TRP A 33 -1.44 -18.57 3.45
N THR A 34 -0.37 -17.97 2.90
CA THR A 34 0.58 -18.72 2.07
C THR A 34 1.69 -19.38 2.86
N GLU A 35 1.78 -19.10 4.16
CA GLU A 35 2.90 -19.50 5.03
C GLU A 35 4.28 -19.06 4.53
N ASN A 36 4.29 -18.06 3.64
CA ASN A 36 5.48 -17.52 3.03
C ASN A 36 5.79 -16.15 3.64
N GLY A 37 7.01 -15.97 4.15
CA GLY A 37 7.47 -14.69 4.69
C GLY A 37 7.70 -13.60 3.64
N LYS A 38 7.52 -13.88 2.33
CA LYS A 38 7.65 -12.90 1.24
C LYS A 38 6.35 -12.79 0.47
N VAL A 39 5.82 -11.57 0.37
CA VAL A 39 4.60 -11.25 -0.38
C VAL A 39 4.94 -10.28 -1.50
N GLY A 40 4.80 -10.74 -2.74
CA GLY A 40 4.97 -9.89 -3.94
C GLY A 40 3.67 -9.19 -4.29
N ILE A 41 3.70 -7.87 -4.41
CA ILE A 41 2.53 -7.04 -4.74
C ILE A 41 2.91 -6.09 -5.88
N ASN A 42 2.09 -5.99 -6.91
CA ASN A 42 2.16 -4.89 -7.86
C ASN A 42 1.40 -3.70 -7.28
N LEU A 43 2.12 -2.67 -6.91
CA LEU A 43 1.55 -1.46 -6.34
C LEU A 43 1.27 -0.45 -7.45
N GLU A 44 0.13 0.21 -7.35
CA GLU A 44 -0.26 1.29 -8.24
C GLU A 44 -0.16 2.65 -7.52
N GLY A 45 0.50 3.61 -8.17
CA GLY A 45 0.64 4.98 -7.70
C GLY A 45 0.13 5.99 -8.73
N HIS A 46 -0.13 7.22 -8.31
CA HIS A 46 -0.66 8.26 -9.20
C HIS A 46 0.35 8.75 -10.25
N GLY A 47 1.65 8.46 -10.09
CA GLY A 47 2.72 8.78 -11.04
C GLY A 47 2.96 10.27 -11.31
N ARG A 48 2.40 11.17 -10.48
CA ARG A 48 2.57 12.62 -10.61
C ARG A 48 3.64 13.15 -9.67
N GLU A 49 4.77 12.43 -9.61
CA GLU A 49 5.91 12.80 -8.78
C GLU A 49 6.74 13.91 -9.43
N GLU A 50 7.33 14.77 -8.63
CA GLU A 50 8.17 15.89 -9.10
C GLU A 50 9.59 15.42 -9.43
N ILE A 51 9.72 14.48 -10.39
CA ILE A 51 11.00 13.88 -10.80
C ILE A 51 11.82 14.76 -11.75
N ILE A 52 11.21 15.78 -12.35
CA ILE A 52 11.89 16.70 -13.27
C ILE A 52 11.93 18.08 -12.61
N PRO A 53 13.12 18.65 -12.36
CA PRO A 53 13.24 19.96 -11.75
C PRO A 53 12.46 21.04 -12.50
N ASN A 54 11.71 21.87 -11.77
CA ASN A 54 10.91 22.96 -12.28
C ASN A 54 9.74 22.56 -13.22
N VAL A 55 9.34 21.28 -13.26
CA VAL A 55 8.18 20.82 -14.00
C VAL A 55 7.09 20.40 -13.01
N ASN A 56 5.97 21.11 -13.02
CA ASN A 56 4.79 20.79 -12.20
C ASN A 56 3.70 20.23 -13.11
N ILE A 57 3.35 18.94 -12.91
CA ILE A 57 2.33 18.22 -13.68
C ILE A 57 1.03 18.02 -12.92
N SER A 58 0.86 18.62 -11.73
CA SER A 58 -0.30 18.41 -10.86
C SER A 58 -1.64 18.73 -11.54
N ARG A 59 -1.66 19.71 -12.46
CA ARG A 59 -2.84 20.11 -13.23
C ARG A 59 -2.84 19.66 -14.69
N THR A 60 -1.90 18.81 -15.09
CA THR A 60 -1.82 18.31 -16.46
C THR A 60 -2.86 17.20 -16.66
N VAL A 61 -3.68 17.33 -17.71
CA VAL A 61 -4.61 16.25 -18.09
C VAL A 61 -3.84 15.13 -18.75
N GLY A 62 -4.03 13.90 -18.26
CA GLY A 62 -3.37 12.71 -18.78
C GLY A 62 -3.42 11.54 -17.81
N TRP A 63 -3.05 10.38 -18.32
CA TRP A 63 -2.86 9.16 -17.51
C TRP A 63 -1.41 9.08 -17.07
N PHE A 64 -1.15 9.21 -15.78
CA PHE A 64 0.20 9.20 -15.20
C PHE A 64 0.45 8.01 -14.28
N THR A 65 -0.53 7.15 -14.11
CA THR A 65 -0.43 5.99 -13.22
C THR A 65 0.88 5.23 -13.44
N ALA A 66 1.61 5.02 -12.37
CA ALA A 66 2.81 4.18 -12.33
C ALA A 66 2.47 2.87 -11.62
N GLN A 67 2.98 1.77 -12.16
CA GLN A 67 2.87 0.44 -11.55
C GLN A 67 4.26 -0.14 -11.34
N TYR A 68 4.50 -0.73 -10.19
CA TYR A 68 5.79 -1.33 -9.85
C TYR A 68 5.65 -2.47 -8.85
N PRO A 69 6.53 -3.47 -8.92
CA PRO A 69 6.52 -4.58 -7.97
C PRO A 69 7.13 -4.15 -6.64
N LEU A 70 6.50 -4.57 -5.56
CA LEU A 70 6.96 -4.43 -4.19
C LEU A 70 7.07 -5.81 -3.56
N SER A 71 8.15 -6.08 -2.83
CA SER A 71 8.32 -7.32 -2.07
C SER A 71 8.29 -7.00 -0.58
N LEU A 72 7.22 -7.38 0.08
CA LEU A 72 7.09 -7.27 1.53
C LEU A 72 7.69 -8.51 2.20
N GLN A 73 8.54 -8.30 3.20
CA GLN A 73 9.07 -9.37 4.05
C GLN A 73 8.39 -9.26 5.41
N ILE A 74 7.54 -10.23 5.72
CA ILE A 74 6.73 -10.23 6.94
C ILE A 74 6.85 -11.62 7.56
N SER A 75 7.41 -11.70 8.78
CA SER A 75 7.44 -12.92 9.55
C SER A 75 6.18 -13.06 10.40
N LYS A 76 5.74 -14.30 10.62
CA LYS A 76 4.66 -14.63 11.56
C LYS A 76 4.98 -14.26 13.00
N GLU A 77 6.28 -14.18 13.32
CA GLU A 77 6.78 -13.83 14.65
C GLU A 77 6.90 -12.33 14.86
N ASP A 78 6.75 -11.54 13.78
CA ASP A 78 6.84 -10.09 13.86
C ASP A 78 5.64 -9.51 14.62
N GLY A 79 5.92 -8.64 15.58
CA GLY A 79 4.90 -7.83 16.21
C GLY A 79 4.34 -6.77 15.25
N VAL A 80 3.14 -6.27 15.52
CA VAL A 80 2.46 -5.27 14.69
C VAL A 80 3.34 -4.04 14.41
N SER A 81 4.08 -3.55 15.42
CA SER A 81 5.04 -2.45 15.29
C SER A 81 6.12 -2.74 14.25
N SER A 82 6.73 -3.93 14.31
CA SER A 82 7.77 -4.36 13.37
C SER A 82 7.23 -4.41 11.94
N VAL A 83 6.05 -5.00 11.74
CA VAL A 83 5.41 -5.09 10.42
C VAL A 83 5.17 -3.70 9.83
N ILE A 84 4.59 -2.76 10.60
CA ILE A 84 4.32 -1.41 10.13
C ILE A 84 5.62 -0.70 9.72
N LYS A 85 6.66 -0.78 10.55
CA LYS A 85 7.97 -0.16 10.27
C LYS A 85 8.63 -0.77 9.03
N THR A 86 8.64 -2.08 8.92
CA THR A 86 9.21 -2.79 7.77
C THR A 86 8.49 -2.44 6.47
N VAL A 87 7.16 -2.40 6.47
CA VAL A 87 6.37 -2.03 5.29
C VAL A 87 6.62 -0.58 4.91
N LYS A 88 6.59 0.35 5.88
CA LYS A 88 6.89 1.77 5.66
C LYS A 88 8.26 1.94 4.97
N GLU A 89 9.31 1.35 5.54
CA GLU A 89 10.66 1.46 4.98
C GLU A 89 10.76 0.83 3.59
N THR A 90 10.10 -0.32 3.37
CA THR A 90 10.06 -0.97 2.05
C THR A 90 9.43 -0.05 1.00
N VAL A 91 8.33 0.62 1.33
CA VAL A 91 7.65 1.57 0.42
C VAL A 91 8.52 2.82 0.18
N ARG A 92 9.16 3.37 1.22
CA ARG A 92 10.00 4.58 1.12
C ARG A 92 11.30 4.34 0.33
N ARG A 93 11.81 3.10 0.33
CA ARG A 93 13.02 2.74 -0.46
C ARG A 93 12.76 2.62 -1.97
N VAL A 94 11.50 2.68 -2.42
CA VAL A 94 11.19 2.65 -3.86
C VAL A 94 11.58 3.99 -4.50
N PRO A 95 12.54 4.02 -5.44
CA PRO A 95 12.97 5.25 -6.08
C PRO A 95 11.81 5.96 -6.79
N ASP A 96 11.65 7.25 -6.55
CA ASP A 96 10.64 8.11 -7.18
C ASP A 96 9.23 7.48 -7.18
N LYS A 97 8.90 6.76 -6.10
CA LYS A 97 7.63 6.03 -5.95
C LYS A 97 7.27 5.16 -7.18
N GLY A 98 8.30 4.58 -7.80
CA GLY A 98 8.16 3.60 -8.87
C GLY A 98 7.89 4.16 -10.27
N VAL A 99 7.90 5.48 -10.48
CA VAL A 99 7.64 6.10 -11.79
C VAL A 99 8.61 5.60 -12.86
N GLY A 100 9.88 5.38 -12.50
CA GLY A 100 10.89 4.88 -13.43
C GLY A 100 10.73 3.41 -13.84
N TYR A 101 10.01 2.60 -13.07
CA TYR A 101 9.94 1.15 -13.31
C TYR A 101 9.39 0.79 -14.69
N GLY A 102 8.29 1.43 -15.10
CA GLY A 102 7.69 1.19 -16.42
C GLY A 102 8.62 1.57 -17.58
N ILE A 103 9.41 2.62 -17.40
CA ILE A 103 10.41 3.04 -18.39
C ILE A 103 11.49 1.97 -18.51
N LEU A 104 12.04 1.50 -17.40
CA LEU A 104 13.06 0.45 -17.38
C LEU A 104 12.52 -0.85 -17.99
N ARG A 105 11.33 -1.26 -17.61
CA ARG A 105 10.74 -2.54 -18.05
C ARG A 105 10.34 -2.58 -19.52
N TYR A 106 9.80 -1.49 -20.06
CA TYR A 106 9.16 -1.50 -21.39
C TYR A 106 9.94 -0.71 -22.45
N LEU A 107 10.79 0.23 -22.06
CA LEU A 107 11.53 1.09 -22.98
C LEU A 107 13.04 0.87 -22.95
N SER A 108 13.56 0.15 -21.95
CA SER A 108 14.97 -0.26 -21.92
C SER A 108 15.21 -1.40 -22.91
N SER A 109 16.37 -1.39 -23.56
CA SER A 109 16.84 -2.48 -24.40
C SER A 109 17.46 -3.64 -23.61
N ASP A 110 17.59 -3.51 -22.30
CA ASP A 110 18.17 -4.52 -21.42
C ASP A 110 17.14 -5.58 -21.06
N GLU A 111 17.25 -6.76 -21.63
CA GLU A 111 16.35 -7.89 -21.36
C GLU A 111 16.54 -8.50 -19.96
N THR A 112 17.62 -8.18 -19.26
CA THR A 112 17.91 -8.72 -17.92
C THR A 112 17.03 -8.10 -16.83
N GLU A 113 16.38 -6.97 -17.11
CA GLU A 113 15.50 -6.25 -16.17
C GLU A 113 14.02 -6.66 -16.26
N LYS A 114 13.68 -7.75 -16.94
CA LYS A 114 12.33 -8.32 -16.89
C LYS A 114 12.09 -8.94 -15.51
N GLY A 115 11.83 -8.10 -14.52
CA GLY A 115 11.56 -8.50 -13.15
C GLY A 115 10.36 -9.45 -13.03
N VAL A 116 10.23 -10.08 -11.87
CA VAL A 116 9.08 -10.94 -11.52
C VAL A 116 7.80 -10.11 -11.58
N THR A 117 6.77 -10.62 -12.23
CA THR A 117 5.42 -10.05 -12.16
C THR A 117 4.72 -10.63 -10.94
N PRO A 118 4.36 -9.82 -9.94
CA PRO A 118 3.58 -10.29 -8.81
C PRO A 118 2.21 -10.81 -9.25
N GLU A 119 1.70 -11.80 -8.54
CA GLU A 119 0.34 -12.35 -8.77
C GLU A 119 -0.76 -11.50 -8.13
N ILE A 120 -0.38 -10.58 -7.24
CA ILE A 120 -1.29 -9.71 -6.50
C ILE A 120 -1.10 -8.27 -6.96
N SER A 121 -2.20 -7.56 -7.24
CA SER A 121 -2.18 -6.11 -7.39
C SER A 121 -2.92 -5.43 -6.24
N PHE A 122 -2.45 -4.24 -5.88
CA PHE A 122 -3.08 -3.39 -4.88
C PHE A 122 -3.15 -1.95 -5.34
N ASN A 123 -4.34 -1.35 -5.24
CA ASN A 123 -4.58 0.05 -5.54
C ASN A 123 -5.46 0.70 -4.47
N TYR A 124 -5.01 1.82 -3.91
CA TYR A 124 -5.84 2.69 -3.10
C TYR A 124 -6.21 3.95 -3.89
N LEU A 125 -7.48 4.08 -4.22
CA LEU A 125 -8.01 5.12 -5.10
C LEU A 125 -8.20 6.48 -4.41
N GLY A 126 -8.07 6.54 -3.08
CA GLY A 126 -8.26 7.79 -2.33
C GLY A 126 -9.66 7.97 -1.75
N GLN A 127 -10.01 9.23 -1.47
CA GLN A 127 -11.28 9.62 -0.86
C GLN A 127 -12.15 10.30 -1.91
N PHE A 128 -13.36 9.76 -2.12
CA PHE A 128 -14.31 10.25 -3.13
C PHE A 128 -15.49 11.05 -2.55
N ASP A 129 -15.56 11.20 -1.23
CA ASP A 129 -16.72 11.82 -0.57
C ASP A 129 -16.89 13.32 -0.87
N ASN A 130 -15.79 14.02 -1.12
CA ASN A 130 -15.79 15.47 -1.28
C ASN A 130 -15.69 15.96 -2.73
N GLU A 131 -15.37 15.07 -3.68
CA GLU A 131 -15.03 15.49 -5.04
C GLU A 131 -16.14 15.24 -6.07
N VAL A 132 -17.08 14.34 -5.77
CA VAL A 132 -18.01 13.81 -6.78
C VAL A 132 -19.39 14.46 -6.72
N LYS A 133 -19.78 15.08 -5.59
CA LYS A 133 -21.07 15.77 -5.49
C LYS A 133 -20.88 17.28 -5.48
N THR A 134 -21.20 17.89 -6.59
CA THR A 134 -21.21 19.35 -6.75
C THR A 134 -22.63 19.81 -7.08
N GLU A 135 -22.84 21.13 -7.17
CA GLU A 135 -24.11 21.69 -7.64
C GLU A 135 -24.47 21.22 -9.08
N TRP A 136 -23.47 20.82 -9.87
CA TRP A 136 -23.58 20.50 -11.30
C TRP A 136 -23.46 18.99 -11.61
N PHE A 137 -22.84 18.22 -10.72
CA PHE A 137 -22.54 16.80 -10.94
C PHE A 137 -22.81 15.98 -9.69
N GLU A 138 -23.39 14.79 -9.88
CA GLU A 138 -23.52 13.77 -8.86
C GLU A 138 -23.28 12.37 -9.47
N PRO A 139 -22.88 11.39 -8.65
CA PRO A 139 -22.77 10.01 -9.11
C PRO A 139 -24.09 9.50 -9.66
N SER A 140 -24.04 8.86 -10.83
CA SER A 140 -25.22 8.25 -11.42
C SER A 140 -25.72 7.08 -10.56
N PRO A 141 -27.03 6.98 -10.29
CA PRO A 141 -27.60 5.81 -9.62
C PRO A 141 -27.71 4.56 -10.53
N TYR A 142 -27.41 4.72 -11.81
CA TYR A 142 -27.53 3.66 -12.78
C TYR A 142 -26.23 2.84 -12.84
N ASP A 143 -26.37 1.52 -12.95
CA ASP A 143 -25.27 0.61 -13.20
C ASP A 143 -24.67 0.90 -14.59
N MET A 144 -23.35 1.06 -14.65
CA MET A 144 -22.63 1.25 -15.91
C MET A 144 -22.45 -0.04 -16.71
N GLY A 145 -22.89 -1.19 -16.18
CA GLY A 145 -22.66 -2.49 -16.77
C GLY A 145 -21.20 -2.95 -16.66
N ARG A 146 -20.88 -4.00 -17.38
CA ARG A 146 -19.51 -4.54 -17.41
C ARG A 146 -18.61 -3.68 -18.27
N GLN A 147 -17.49 -3.25 -17.70
CA GLN A 147 -16.46 -2.46 -18.39
C GLN A 147 -15.36 -3.33 -19.00
N VAL A 148 -15.26 -4.59 -18.58
CA VAL A 148 -14.26 -5.55 -19.04
C VAL A 148 -14.97 -6.79 -19.57
N SER A 149 -14.50 -7.33 -20.70
CA SER A 149 -15.03 -8.56 -21.27
C SER A 149 -14.80 -9.75 -20.33
N GLU A 150 -15.75 -10.70 -20.33
CA GLU A 150 -15.58 -11.98 -19.63
C GLU A 150 -14.45 -12.83 -20.20
N GLU A 151 -14.11 -12.60 -21.48
CA GLU A 151 -13.02 -13.29 -22.18
C GLU A 151 -11.64 -12.64 -21.96
N SER A 152 -11.59 -11.52 -21.22
CA SER A 152 -10.32 -10.85 -20.91
C SER A 152 -9.55 -11.67 -19.90
N GLU A 153 -8.28 -11.97 -20.21
CA GLU A 153 -7.37 -12.60 -19.26
C GLU A 153 -7.12 -11.67 -18.07
N ALA A 154 -7.19 -12.21 -16.86
CA ALA A 154 -6.83 -11.49 -15.66
C ALA A 154 -5.31 -11.32 -15.60
N LEU A 155 -4.85 -10.08 -15.45
CA LEU A 155 -3.41 -9.79 -15.31
C LEU A 155 -2.85 -10.27 -13.98
N TYR A 156 -3.68 -10.36 -12.96
CA TYR A 156 -3.32 -10.73 -11.59
C TYR A 156 -4.29 -11.79 -11.08
N ALA A 157 -3.78 -12.72 -10.31
CA ALA A 157 -4.61 -13.75 -9.66
C ALA A 157 -5.57 -13.11 -8.64
N LEU A 158 -5.09 -12.10 -7.90
CA LEU A 158 -5.87 -11.31 -6.95
C LEU A 158 -5.64 -9.82 -7.19
N SER A 159 -6.70 -9.05 -7.35
CA SER A 159 -6.64 -7.59 -7.50
C SER A 159 -7.44 -6.91 -6.40
N PHE A 160 -6.72 -6.23 -5.51
CA PHE A 160 -7.31 -5.47 -4.41
C PHE A 160 -7.47 -4.01 -4.79
N SER A 161 -8.68 -3.47 -4.60
CA SER A 161 -8.97 -2.05 -4.84
C SER A 161 -9.70 -1.47 -3.65
N GLY A 162 -9.11 -0.46 -3.02
CA GLY A 162 -9.64 0.23 -1.83
C GLY A 162 -9.98 1.68 -2.11
N MET A 163 -11.03 2.20 -1.47
CA MET A 163 -11.40 3.61 -1.52
C MET A 163 -12.19 4.01 -0.26
N VAL A 164 -12.28 5.29 -0.01
CA VAL A 164 -13.23 5.84 0.96
C VAL A 164 -14.38 6.50 0.23
N THR A 165 -15.58 6.07 0.54
CA THR A 165 -16.83 6.60 -0.01
C THR A 165 -17.95 6.51 1.03
N GLY A 166 -18.82 7.54 1.12
CA GLY A 166 -19.85 7.63 2.15
C GLY A 166 -19.30 7.61 3.57
N GLY A 167 -18.10 8.17 3.81
CA GLY A 167 -17.41 8.15 5.10
C GLY A 167 -16.93 6.76 5.53
N ARG A 168 -16.85 5.78 4.61
CA ARG A 168 -16.45 4.40 4.90
C ARG A 168 -15.33 3.95 3.99
N PHE A 169 -14.33 3.30 4.56
CA PHE A 169 -13.35 2.56 3.77
C PHE A 169 -14.00 1.28 3.23
N VAL A 170 -13.94 1.13 1.91
CA VAL A 170 -14.44 -0.03 1.19
C VAL A 170 -13.27 -0.64 0.43
N ILE A 171 -13.12 -1.95 0.51
CA ILE A 171 -12.13 -2.70 -0.27
C ILE A 171 -12.81 -3.86 -0.98
N SER A 172 -12.44 -4.08 -2.21
CA SER A 172 -12.88 -5.20 -3.04
C SER A 172 -11.68 -6.04 -3.49
N CYS A 173 -11.91 -7.32 -3.72
CA CYS A 173 -10.94 -8.22 -4.31
C CYS A 173 -11.58 -8.87 -5.55
N SER A 174 -11.02 -8.60 -6.72
CA SER A 174 -11.32 -9.33 -7.95
C SER A 174 -10.36 -10.50 -8.06
N TYR A 175 -10.87 -11.67 -8.47
CA TYR A 175 -10.10 -12.91 -8.54
C TYR A 175 -10.57 -13.80 -9.68
N ASN A 176 -9.71 -14.73 -10.12
CA ASN A 176 -10.06 -15.74 -11.10
C ASN A 176 -10.83 -16.88 -10.40
N GLN A 177 -12.09 -17.10 -10.80
CA GLN A 177 -12.95 -18.14 -10.23
C GLN A 177 -12.55 -19.57 -10.65
N GLU A 178 -11.70 -19.72 -11.65
CA GLU A 178 -11.13 -21.02 -12.02
C GLU A 178 -9.95 -21.41 -11.12
N GLU A 179 -9.32 -20.44 -10.45
CA GLU A 179 -8.16 -20.66 -9.57
C GLU A 179 -8.53 -20.65 -8.09
N TYR A 180 -9.52 -19.82 -7.71
CA TYR A 180 -9.87 -19.61 -6.30
C TYR A 180 -11.35 -19.83 -6.04
N GLU A 181 -11.62 -20.63 -5.02
CA GLU A 181 -12.96 -20.77 -4.48
C GLU A 181 -13.40 -19.46 -3.80
N ARG A 182 -14.64 -19.05 -4.02
CA ARG A 182 -15.23 -17.84 -3.43
C ARG A 182 -15.08 -17.79 -1.91
N SER A 183 -15.33 -18.92 -1.23
CA SER A 183 -15.21 -19.03 0.22
C SER A 183 -13.79 -18.78 0.72
N THR A 184 -12.78 -19.16 -0.05
CA THR A 184 -11.37 -18.88 0.25
C THR A 184 -11.11 -17.38 0.20
N VAL A 185 -11.53 -16.70 -0.87
CA VAL A 185 -11.34 -15.25 -1.00
C VAL A 185 -12.11 -14.49 0.09
N GLU A 186 -13.36 -14.85 0.37
CA GLU A 186 -14.14 -14.26 1.46
C GLU A 186 -13.45 -14.41 2.82
N THR A 187 -12.83 -15.56 3.08
CA THR A 187 -12.05 -15.79 4.29
C THR A 187 -10.86 -14.85 4.37
N GLN A 188 -10.12 -14.68 3.26
CA GLN A 188 -8.98 -13.75 3.25
C GLN A 188 -9.42 -12.29 3.37
N MET A 189 -10.54 -11.91 2.80
CA MET A 189 -11.10 -10.56 2.97
C MET A 189 -11.51 -10.29 4.43
N GLN A 190 -12.04 -11.31 5.12
CA GLN A 190 -12.34 -11.17 6.55
C GLN A 190 -11.04 -11.05 7.37
N ARG A 191 -10.01 -11.85 7.07
CA ARG A 191 -8.69 -11.74 7.73
C ARG A 191 -8.05 -10.37 7.50
N PHE A 192 -8.12 -9.86 6.27
CA PHE A 192 -7.64 -8.52 5.97
C PHE A 192 -8.32 -7.46 6.86
N LYS A 193 -9.64 -7.56 6.98
CA LYS A 193 -10.40 -6.65 7.87
C LYS A 193 -9.95 -6.79 9.32
N ASP A 194 -9.76 -8.00 9.81
CA ASP A 194 -9.38 -8.24 11.20
C ASP A 194 -7.96 -7.73 11.48
N ASN A 195 -7.01 -7.97 10.55
CA ASN A 195 -5.65 -7.43 10.61
C ASN A 195 -5.63 -5.90 10.56
N LEU A 196 -6.44 -5.30 9.67
CA LEU A 196 -6.55 -3.83 9.60
C LEU A 196 -7.09 -3.24 10.89
N LEU A 197 -8.13 -3.83 11.47
CA LEU A 197 -8.68 -3.40 12.75
C LEU A 197 -7.69 -3.58 13.91
N MET A 198 -6.90 -4.65 13.88
CA MET A 198 -5.82 -4.88 14.85
C MET A 198 -4.76 -3.78 14.77
N ILE A 199 -4.31 -3.44 13.56
CA ILE A 199 -3.35 -2.35 13.31
C ILE A 199 -3.91 -1.00 13.78
N ILE A 200 -5.17 -0.68 13.42
CA ILE A 200 -5.82 0.57 13.85
C ILE A 200 -5.82 0.67 15.38
N ARG A 201 -6.25 -0.38 16.08
CA ARG A 201 -6.27 -0.41 17.55
C ARG A 201 -4.89 -0.27 18.16
N HIS A 202 -3.90 -0.94 17.58
CA HIS A 202 -2.51 -0.83 18.02
C HIS A 202 -2.00 0.61 17.91
N CYS A 203 -2.17 1.24 16.75
CA CYS A 203 -1.71 2.60 16.53
C CYS A 203 -2.46 3.63 17.38
N THR A 204 -3.78 3.51 17.50
CA THR A 204 -4.57 4.47 18.28
C THR A 204 -4.39 4.35 19.80
N ALA A 205 -3.94 3.20 20.27
CA ALA A 205 -3.61 2.99 21.70
C ALA A 205 -2.18 3.43 22.05
N LYS A 206 -1.33 3.72 21.05
CA LYS A 206 0.07 4.05 21.25
C LYS A 206 0.27 5.56 21.36
N GLU A 207 0.77 6.01 22.50
CA GLU A 207 1.02 7.44 22.76
C GLU A 207 2.40 7.88 22.29
N GLU A 208 3.39 7.00 22.39
CA GLU A 208 4.78 7.29 22.03
C GLU A 208 5.01 7.11 20.53
N LYS A 209 5.81 8.02 19.95
CA LYS A 209 6.28 7.91 18.58
C LYS A 209 7.47 6.97 18.50
N GLU A 210 7.44 6.11 17.50
CA GLU A 210 8.62 5.36 17.06
C GLU A 210 9.05 5.83 15.69
N PHE A 211 10.33 6.11 15.56
CA PHE A 211 10.92 6.59 14.32
C PHE A 211 11.50 5.42 13.51
N THR A 212 11.61 5.63 12.22
CA THR A 212 12.27 4.74 11.28
C THR A 212 13.30 5.52 10.47
N PRO A 213 14.26 4.88 9.78
CA PRO A 213 15.31 5.57 9.02
C PRO A 213 14.78 6.64 8.07
N SER A 214 13.66 6.39 7.40
CA SER A 214 13.06 7.36 6.46
C SER A 214 12.51 8.64 7.10
N ASP A 215 12.37 8.69 8.41
CA ASP A 215 11.97 9.91 9.13
C ASP A 215 13.16 10.90 9.30
N PHE A 216 14.38 10.46 8.99
CA PHE A 216 15.60 11.25 9.09
C PHE A 216 16.24 11.49 7.72
N SER A 217 17.11 12.48 7.64
CA SER A 217 17.82 12.81 6.38
C SER A 217 18.89 11.79 5.98
N ALA A 218 19.22 10.82 6.84
CA ALA A 218 20.22 9.79 6.62
C ALA A 218 19.61 8.62 5.84
N GLN A 219 19.65 8.69 4.52
CA GLN A 219 19.00 7.70 3.63
C GLN A 219 19.66 6.31 3.66
N ASP A 220 20.90 6.20 4.15
CA ASP A 220 21.69 4.96 4.19
C ASP A 220 21.62 4.24 5.54
N LEU A 221 20.81 4.73 6.48
CA LEU A 221 20.70 4.16 7.82
C LEU A 221 19.81 2.92 7.81
N GLU A 222 20.31 1.80 8.36
CA GLU A 222 19.51 0.61 8.56
C GLU A 222 18.74 0.65 9.90
N MET A 223 17.67 -0.17 10.02
CA MET A 223 16.83 -0.19 11.23
C MET A 223 17.61 -0.57 12.49
N ASP A 224 18.52 -1.54 12.37
CA ASP A 224 19.33 -2.04 13.49
C ASP A 224 20.35 -0.98 13.94
N GLU A 225 21.00 -0.31 13.00
CA GLU A 225 21.95 0.80 13.29
C GLU A 225 21.25 1.96 14.01
N MET A 226 20.00 2.23 13.64
CA MET A 226 19.22 3.27 14.33
C MET A 226 18.90 2.88 15.78
N GLY A 227 18.59 1.60 16.03
CA GLY A 227 18.41 1.08 17.38
C GLY A 227 19.65 1.29 18.25
N ASP A 228 20.82 0.92 17.74
CA ASP A 228 22.11 1.10 18.42
C ASP A 228 22.38 2.58 18.75
N ILE A 229 22.05 3.50 17.85
CA ILE A 229 22.21 4.94 18.08
C ILE A 229 21.30 5.43 19.20
N PHE A 230 20.05 5.01 19.24
CA PHE A 230 19.13 5.41 20.31
C PHE A 230 19.55 4.85 21.67
N ASP A 231 19.98 3.59 21.72
CA ASP A 231 20.49 2.95 22.95
C ASP A 231 21.74 3.71 23.48
N MET A 232 22.68 4.09 22.59
CA MET A 232 23.84 4.89 22.96
C MET A 232 23.47 6.30 23.48
N LEU A 233 22.41 6.90 22.92
CA LEU A 233 21.95 8.23 23.37
C LEU A 233 21.29 8.14 24.75
N GLU A 234 20.52 7.11 25.02
CA GLU A 234 19.90 6.90 26.34
C GLU A 234 20.96 6.60 27.43
N GLU A 235 21.99 5.81 27.12
CA GLU A 235 23.09 5.53 28.04
C GLU A 235 23.92 6.80 28.39
N ASN A 236 24.00 7.76 27.47
CA ASN A 236 24.77 8.99 27.68
C ASN A 236 23.96 10.12 28.36
N LEU A 237 22.63 9.96 28.50
CA LEU A 237 21.75 10.93 29.16
C LEU A 237 21.40 10.54 30.61
N THR A 238 21.82 9.35 31.06
CA THR A 238 21.74 8.87 32.45
C THR A 238 23.04 9.03 33.19
#